data_c1a7a4fc2f06e36a78cc6378d9ce325d
#
_entry.id   c1a7a4fc2f06e36a78cc6378d9ce325d
#
_cell.length_a   1.000
_cell.length_b   1.000
_cell.length_c   1.000
_cell.angle_alpha   90.00
_cell.angle_beta   90.00
_cell.angle_gamma   90.00
#
_symmetry.space_group_name_H-M   'P 1'
#
loop_
_entity.id
_entity.type
_entity.pdbx_description
1 polymer ?
#
loop_
_entity_poly.entity_id
_entity_poly.type
_entity_poly.pdbx_seq_one_letter_code
_entity_poly.pdbx_strand_id
1 'polypeptide(L)'
;LKKDVITKMNNSTLKQLLLEYSRKRNKEIADANIKKEKIYQENPRLQEIDDELSKFSIQTAKSILQTNDKSLLDTLKSKKEYLLNEKNEIYNSLNIDSTYFYPQFECNLCKDTGYITENYTTKMCNCLKQKIFDAEYNKINSFDFSKYSFEDFSLDCYSDEINKEKYNSSI
;
A
#
# COMPACT_ATOMS: atom_id res chain seq x y z
N LEU A 1 -20.29 25.28 10.81
CA LEU A 1 -20.91 24.11 11.46
C LEU A 1 -21.08 22.93 10.52
N LYS A 2 -21.66 23.04 9.29
CA LYS A 2 -21.82 21.91 8.35
C LYS A 2 -20.50 21.46 7.72
N LYS A 3 -19.60 22.36 7.35
CA LYS A 3 -18.27 22.04 6.82
C LYS A 3 -17.41 21.30 7.86
N ASP A 4 -17.47 21.69 9.12
CA ASP A 4 -16.67 21.09 10.20
C ASP A 4 -17.12 19.66 10.54
N VAL A 5 -18.41 19.35 10.41
CA VAL A 5 -18.97 18.01 10.67
C VAL A 5 -18.56 17.03 9.54
N ILE A 6 -18.65 17.46 8.28
CA ILE A 6 -18.23 16.64 7.13
C ILE A 6 -16.71 16.37 7.17
N THR A 7 -15.92 17.39 7.52
CA THR A 7 -14.45 17.23 7.65
C THR A 7 -14.08 16.30 8.81
N LYS A 8 -14.80 16.35 9.94
CA LYS A 8 -14.59 15.43 11.07
C LYS A 8 -15.02 13.99 10.75
N MET A 9 -16.13 13.80 10.05
CA MET A 9 -16.59 12.45 9.64
C MET A 9 -15.58 11.79 8.68
N ASN A 10 -15.10 12.51 7.67
CA ASN A 10 -14.10 11.99 6.72
C ASN A 10 -12.77 11.64 7.41
N ASN A 11 -12.35 12.40 8.42
CA ASN A 11 -11.11 12.10 9.15
C ASN A 11 -11.18 10.80 9.97
N SER A 12 -12.33 10.45 10.55
CA SER A 12 -12.48 9.20 11.30
C SER A 12 -12.45 7.98 10.38
N THR A 13 -13.14 8.02 9.26
CA THR A 13 -13.16 6.96 8.24
C THR A 13 -11.78 6.77 7.63
N LEU A 14 -11.13 7.86 7.23
CA LEU A 14 -9.77 7.81 6.70
C LEU A 14 -8.80 7.19 7.71
N LYS A 15 -8.87 7.59 8.98
CA LYS A 15 -8.00 7.04 10.03
C LYS A 15 -8.22 5.53 10.22
N GLN A 16 -9.46 5.06 10.21
CA GLN A 16 -9.78 3.65 10.31
C GLN A 16 -9.25 2.85 9.13
N LEU A 17 -9.46 3.35 7.90
CA LEU A 17 -8.95 2.72 6.69
C LEU A 17 -7.42 2.65 6.67
N LEU A 18 -6.73 3.72 7.05
CA LEU A 18 -5.26 3.72 7.13
C LEU A 18 -4.73 2.72 8.17
N LEU A 19 -5.43 2.56 9.29
CA LEU A 19 -5.08 1.55 10.29
C LEU A 19 -5.28 0.13 9.72
N GLU A 20 -6.36 -0.11 8.97
CA GLU A 20 -6.61 -1.37 8.29
C GLU A 20 -5.52 -1.68 7.25
N TYR A 21 -5.16 -0.70 6.41
CA TYR A 21 -4.06 -0.81 5.45
C TYR A 21 -2.75 -1.17 6.13
N SER A 22 -2.41 -0.47 7.21
CA SER A 22 -1.19 -0.74 7.98
C SER A 22 -1.18 -2.15 8.57
N ARG A 23 -2.32 -2.62 9.12
CA ARG A 23 -2.44 -3.98 9.66
C ARG A 23 -2.27 -5.05 8.58
N LYS A 24 -2.95 -4.91 7.44
CA LYS A 24 -2.83 -5.83 6.30
C LYS A 24 -1.40 -5.88 5.79
N ARG A 25 -0.82 -4.70 5.52
CA ARG A 25 0.55 -4.59 5.05
C ARG A 25 1.57 -5.23 5.99
N ASN A 26 1.45 -4.96 7.29
CA ASN A 26 2.35 -5.52 8.28
C ASN A 26 2.20 -7.03 8.41
N LYS A 27 0.98 -7.55 8.27
CA LYS A 27 0.73 -9.00 8.24
C LYS A 27 1.43 -9.64 7.04
N GLU A 28 1.26 -9.12 5.82
CA GLU A 28 1.91 -9.67 4.63
C GLU A 28 3.44 -9.64 4.73
N ILE A 29 4.00 -8.57 5.30
CA ILE A 29 5.45 -8.49 5.55
C ILE A 29 5.90 -9.54 6.59
N ALA A 30 5.15 -9.70 7.66
CA ALA A 30 5.46 -10.70 8.70
C ALA A 30 5.37 -12.12 8.13
N ASP A 31 4.33 -12.44 7.37
CA ASP A 31 4.14 -13.75 6.75
C ASP A 31 5.26 -14.06 5.75
N ALA A 32 5.70 -13.07 4.96
CA ALA A 32 6.83 -13.21 4.05
C ALA A 32 8.14 -13.48 4.81
N ASN A 33 8.38 -12.78 5.93
CA ASN A 33 9.56 -13.00 6.77
C ASN A 33 9.56 -14.39 7.42
N ILE A 34 8.41 -14.84 7.94
CA ILE A 34 8.27 -16.19 8.52
C ILE A 34 8.59 -17.27 7.47
N LYS A 35 8.07 -17.13 6.25
CA LYS A 35 8.38 -18.04 5.14
C LYS A 35 9.89 -18.05 4.86
N LYS A 36 10.51 -16.89 4.81
CA LYS A 36 11.94 -16.74 4.56
C LYS A 36 12.79 -17.41 5.66
N GLU A 37 12.48 -17.15 6.92
CA GLU A 37 13.17 -17.76 8.05
C GLU A 37 13.04 -19.27 8.05
N LYS A 38 11.85 -19.80 7.77
CA LYS A 38 11.63 -21.24 7.68
C LYS A 38 12.53 -21.89 6.62
N ILE A 39 12.58 -21.31 5.42
CA ILE A 39 13.43 -21.82 4.34
C ILE A 39 14.92 -21.72 4.69
N TYR A 40 15.35 -20.66 5.37
CA TYR A 40 16.73 -20.50 5.83
C TYR A 40 17.12 -21.55 6.89
N GLN A 41 16.20 -21.92 7.80
CA GLN A 41 16.44 -22.99 8.76
C GLN A 41 16.58 -24.37 8.07
N GLU A 42 15.76 -24.62 7.04
CA GLU A 42 15.83 -25.85 6.25
C GLU A 42 17.03 -25.87 5.29
N ASN A 43 17.50 -24.70 4.85
CA ASN A 43 18.58 -24.52 3.87
C ASN A 43 19.53 -23.38 4.29
N PRO A 44 20.43 -23.59 5.27
CA PRO A 44 21.33 -22.54 5.78
C PRO A 44 22.22 -21.91 4.70
N ARG A 45 22.58 -22.68 3.65
CA ARG A 45 23.39 -22.21 2.53
C ARG A 45 22.71 -21.04 1.79
N LEU A 46 21.38 -21.02 1.73
CA LEU A 46 20.64 -19.94 1.11
C LEU A 46 20.80 -18.63 1.89
N GLN A 47 20.83 -18.69 3.22
CA GLN A 47 21.09 -17.52 4.08
C GLN A 47 22.52 -17.01 3.88
N GLU A 48 23.51 -17.92 3.84
CA GLU A 48 24.90 -17.54 3.58
C GLU A 48 25.07 -16.80 2.25
N ILE A 49 24.41 -17.30 1.19
CA ILE A 49 24.41 -16.66 -0.13
C ILE A 49 23.82 -15.26 -0.07
N ASP A 50 22.68 -15.06 0.61
CA ASP A 50 22.05 -13.76 0.73
C ASP A 50 22.92 -12.77 1.54
N ASP A 51 23.59 -13.24 2.57
CA ASP A 51 24.55 -12.47 3.35
C ASP A 51 25.78 -12.07 2.54
N GLU A 52 26.32 -13.00 1.75
CA GLU A 52 27.42 -12.73 0.83
C GLU A 52 27.00 -11.69 -0.22
N LEU A 53 25.86 -11.86 -0.88
CA LEU A 53 25.34 -10.92 -1.89
C LEU A 53 25.15 -9.51 -1.30
N SER A 54 24.70 -9.42 -0.06
CA SER A 54 24.56 -8.13 0.64
C SER A 54 25.93 -7.47 0.89
N LYS A 55 26.93 -8.26 1.33
CA LYS A 55 28.31 -7.78 1.50
C LYS A 55 28.94 -7.32 0.18
N PHE A 56 28.71 -8.05 -0.91
CA PHE A 56 29.17 -7.63 -2.25
C PHE A 56 28.60 -6.32 -2.71
N SER A 57 27.34 -6.06 -2.45
CA SER A 57 26.70 -4.79 -2.79
C SER A 57 27.40 -3.60 -2.12
N ILE A 58 27.74 -3.77 -0.84
CA ILE A 58 28.49 -2.75 -0.06
C ILE A 58 29.93 -2.59 -0.57
N GLN A 59 30.62 -3.71 -0.84
CA GLN A 59 31.99 -3.69 -1.34
C GLN A 59 32.07 -3.05 -2.73
N THR A 60 31.15 -3.37 -3.63
CA THR A 60 31.06 -2.76 -4.96
C THR A 60 30.86 -1.24 -4.87
N ALA A 61 29.96 -0.78 -4.01
CA ALA A 61 29.74 0.65 -3.81
C ALA A 61 31.01 1.35 -3.26
N LYS A 62 31.71 0.74 -2.33
CA LYS A 62 33.01 1.27 -1.83
C LYS A 62 34.08 1.31 -2.89
N SER A 63 34.22 0.27 -3.71
CA SER A 63 35.22 0.20 -4.79
C SER A 63 34.99 1.26 -5.86
N ILE A 64 33.74 1.50 -6.23
CA ILE A 64 33.38 2.58 -7.18
C ILE A 64 33.79 3.95 -6.63
N LEU A 65 33.57 4.19 -5.34
CA LEU A 65 33.84 5.48 -4.71
C LEU A 65 35.34 5.71 -4.43
N GLN A 66 36.14 4.65 -4.19
CA GLN A 66 37.50 4.78 -3.71
C GLN A 66 38.58 4.56 -4.78
N THR A 67 38.40 3.55 -5.64
CA THR A 67 39.55 3.13 -6.51
C THR A 67 39.23 3.12 -7.98
N ASN A 68 37.95 3.07 -8.38
CA ASN A 68 37.51 2.93 -9.78
C ASN A 68 38.24 1.79 -10.54
N ASP A 69 38.67 0.74 -9.83
CA ASP A 69 39.42 -0.38 -10.36
C ASP A 69 38.48 -1.35 -11.09
N LYS A 70 38.63 -1.39 -12.43
CA LYS A 70 37.82 -2.24 -13.29
C LYS A 70 38.03 -3.74 -13.03
N SER A 71 39.27 -4.17 -12.75
CA SER A 71 39.59 -5.57 -12.51
C SER A 71 38.88 -6.11 -11.26
N LEU A 72 38.86 -5.31 -10.20
CA LEU A 72 38.13 -5.65 -8.98
C LEU A 72 36.61 -5.73 -9.21
N LEU A 73 36.07 -4.80 -10.00
CA LEU A 73 34.65 -4.80 -10.35
C LEU A 73 34.25 -6.02 -11.15
N ASP A 74 35.08 -6.49 -12.10
CA ASP A 74 34.80 -7.69 -12.90
C ASP A 74 34.86 -8.96 -12.04
N THR A 75 35.81 -9.04 -11.12
CA THR A 75 35.88 -10.13 -10.15
C THR A 75 34.63 -10.20 -9.25
N LEU A 76 34.19 -9.04 -8.75
CA LEU A 76 32.96 -8.95 -7.93
C LEU A 76 31.71 -9.33 -8.73
N LYS A 77 31.63 -8.96 -10.02
CA LYS A 77 30.52 -9.35 -10.90
C LYS A 77 30.48 -10.87 -11.10
N SER A 78 31.59 -11.48 -11.47
CA SER A 78 31.66 -12.94 -11.71
C SER A 78 31.27 -13.72 -10.45
N LYS A 79 31.74 -13.29 -9.28
CA LYS A 79 31.38 -13.93 -8.01
C LYS A 79 29.89 -13.73 -7.67
N LYS A 80 29.32 -12.56 -7.94
CA LYS A 80 27.90 -12.31 -7.79
C LYS A 80 27.06 -13.22 -8.68
N GLU A 81 27.44 -13.36 -9.95
CA GLU A 81 26.76 -14.24 -10.91
C GLU A 81 26.79 -15.71 -10.46
N TYR A 82 27.94 -16.18 -9.97
CA TYR A 82 28.06 -17.51 -9.40
C TYR A 82 27.08 -17.74 -8.24
N LEU A 83 27.04 -16.81 -7.27
CA LEU A 83 26.13 -16.93 -6.12
C LEU A 83 24.65 -16.84 -6.52
N LEU A 84 24.31 -16.02 -7.52
CA LEU A 84 22.95 -15.96 -8.05
C LEU A 84 22.52 -17.26 -8.74
N ASN A 85 23.44 -17.89 -9.47
CA ASN A 85 23.17 -19.19 -10.10
C ASN A 85 22.98 -20.29 -9.05
N GLU A 86 23.86 -20.36 -8.05
CA GLU A 86 23.72 -21.29 -6.91
C GLU A 86 22.38 -21.09 -6.18
N LYS A 87 22.00 -19.83 -5.95
CA LYS A 87 20.71 -19.47 -5.34
C LYS A 87 19.52 -19.97 -6.18
N ASN A 88 19.58 -19.78 -7.50
CA ASN A 88 18.53 -20.24 -8.40
C ASN A 88 18.43 -21.76 -8.45
N GLU A 89 19.56 -22.49 -8.39
CA GLU A 89 19.56 -23.96 -8.29
C GLU A 89 18.86 -24.43 -7.02
N ILE A 90 19.12 -23.79 -5.88
CA ILE A 90 18.43 -24.10 -4.63
C ILE A 90 16.92 -23.81 -4.75
N TYR A 91 16.52 -22.67 -5.31
CA TYR A 91 15.10 -22.34 -5.53
C TYR A 91 14.41 -23.38 -6.41
N ASN A 92 15.06 -23.80 -7.50
CA ASN A 92 14.53 -24.83 -8.39
C ASN A 92 14.41 -26.20 -7.67
N SER A 93 15.38 -26.57 -6.85
CA SER A 93 15.34 -27.80 -6.08
C SER A 93 14.23 -27.85 -5.05
N LEU A 94 13.88 -26.68 -4.49
CA LEU A 94 12.78 -26.51 -3.54
C LEU A 94 11.43 -26.28 -4.22
N ASN A 95 11.42 -26.17 -5.54
CA ASN A 95 10.24 -25.83 -6.35
C ASN A 95 9.54 -24.53 -5.88
N ILE A 96 10.34 -23.54 -5.52
CA ILE A 96 9.87 -22.21 -5.09
C ILE A 96 10.24 -21.15 -6.13
N ASP A 97 9.32 -20.22 -6.35
CA ASP A 97 9.56 -19.05 -7.19
C ASP A 97 10.27 -17.95 -6.38
N SER A 98 11.07 -17.13 -7.08
CA SER A 98 11.76 -15.98 -6.47
C SER A 98 10.83 -14.99 -5.78
N THR A 99 9.55 -14.95 -6.18
CA THR A 99 8.52 -14.10 -5.57
C THR A 99 7.92 -14.66 -4.27
N TYR A 100 8.22 -15.92 -3.94
CA TYR A 100 7.68 -16.60 -2.77
C TYR A 100 7.93 -15.86 -1.45
N PHE A 101 9.05 -15.16 -1.36
CA PHE A 101 9.46 -14.40 -0.17
C PHE A 101 9.00 -12.94 -0.18
N TYR A 102 8.30 -12.50 -1.23
CA TYR A 102 7.81 -11.13 -1.30
C TYR A 102 6.41 -11.03 -0.70
N PRO A 103 6.15 -9.96 0.08
CA PRO A 103 4.80 -9.68 0.57
C PRO A 103 3.81 -9.54 -0.58
N GLN A 104 2.64 -10.15 -0.45
CA GLN A 104 1.57 -10.10 -1.46
C GLN A 104 0.60 -8.97 -1.12
N PHE A 105 0.82 -7.78 -1.68
CA PHE A 105 -0.01 -6.62 -1.43
C PHE A 105 -1.26 -6.61 -2.32
N GLU A 106 -2.42 -6.21 -1.78
CA GLU A 106 -3.67 -6.05 -2.55
C GLU A 106 -3.51 -5.00 -3.66
N CYS A 107 -2.83 -3.91 -3.36
CA CYS A 107 -2.57 -2.84 -4.32
C CYS A 107 -1.09 -2.76 -4.69
N ASN A 108 -0.77 -3.17 -5.92
CA ASN A 108 0.60 -3.14 -6.43
C ASN A 108 1.18 -1.73 -6.56
N LEU A 109 0.33 -0.69 -6.74
CA LEU A 109 0.78 0.69 -6.92
C LEU A 109 1.27 1.31 -5.61
N CYS A 110 0.48 1.21 -4.55
CA CYS A 110 0.84 1.80 -3.27
C CYS A 110 1.41 0.79 -2.27
N LYS A 111 1.42 -0.51 -2.58
CA LYS A 111 1.84 -1.59 -1.68
C LYS A 111 1.15 -1.49 -0.32
N ASP A 112 -0.16 -1.27 -0.36
CA ASP A 112 -1.05 -1.14 0.78
C ASP A 112 -0.63 -0.04 1.79
N THR A 113 -0.03 1.04 1.30
CA THR A 113 0.19 2.26 2.10
C THR A 113 -0.97 3.26 1.98
N GLY A 114 -1.80 3.12 0.93
CA GLY A 114 -2.84 4.08 0.58
C GLY A 114 -2.33 5.33 -0.15
N TYR A 115 -1.01 5.51 -0.27
CA TYR A 115 -0.40 6.68 -0.88
C TYR A 115 0.68 6.29 -1.89
N ILE A 116 0.84 7.11 -2.92
CA ILE A 116 1.89 6.99 -3.94
C ILE A 116 2.69 8.29 -3.98
N THR A 117 4.00 8.19 -4.19
CA THR A 117 4.88 9.35 -4.36
C THR A 117 5.35 9.43 -5.80
N GLU A 118 5.01 10.51 -6.49
CA GLU A 118 5.42 10.80 -7.86
C GLU A 118 5.97 12.23 -7.91
N ASN A 119 7.14 12.40 -8.51
CA ASN A 119 7.77 13.72 -8.70
C ASN A 119 7.83 14.53 -7.39
N TYR A 120 8.28 13.91 -6.29
CA TYR A 120 8.37 14.52 -4.96
C TYR A 120 7.02 14.96 -4.35
N THR A 121 5.90 14.59 -4.97
CA THR A 121 4.56 14.86 -4.43
C THR A 121 3.91 13.57 -3.98
N THR A 122 3.32 13.59 -2.79
CA THR A 122 2.56 12.45 -2.26
C THR A 122 1.08 12.64 -2.58
N LYS A 123 0.48 11.64 -3.23
CA LYS A 123 -0.94 11.62 -3.61
C LYS A 123 -1.62 10.40 -3.01
N MET A 124 -2.89 10.55 -2.69
CA MET A 124 -3.71 9.42 -2.27
C MET A 124 -3.91 8.44 -3.43
N CYS A 125 -3.65 7.15 -3.20
CA CYS A 125 -3.87 6.11 -4.19
C CYS A 125 -5.35 5.91 -4.52
N ASN A 126 -5.66 5.54 -5.73
CA ASN A 126 -7.05 5.30 -6.16
C ASN A 126 -7.72 4.18 -5.35
N CYS A 127 -6.99 3.15 -4.92
CA CYS A 127 -7.53 2.10 -4.06
C CYS A 127 -8.06 2.65 -2.72
N LEU A 128 -7.36 3.60 -2.10
CA LEU A 128 -7.80 4.24 -0.85
C LEU A 128 -8.97 5.20 -1.11
N LYS A 129 -8.94 5.97 -2.21
CA LYS A 129 -10.07 6.84 -2.60
C LYS A 129 -11.34 6.03 -2.77
N GLN A 130 -11.26 4.89 -3.45
CA GLN A 130 -12.41 4.01 -3.65
C GLN A 130 -12.95 3.47 -2.33
N LYS A 131 -12.07 2.98 -1.43
CA LYS A 131 -12.51 2.48 -0.12
C LYS A 131 -13.16 3.56 0.75
N ILE A 132 -12.67 4.81 0.67
CA ILE A 132 -13.31 5.94 1.36
C ILE A 132 -14.71 6.18 0.78
N PHE A 133 -14.83 6.22 -0.55
CA PHE A 133 -16.11 6.41 -1.22
C PHE A 133 -17.11 5.30 -0.83
N ASP A 134 -16.70 4.04 -0.90
CA ASP A 134 -17.54 2.90 -0.55
C ASP A 134 -17.99 2.94 0.93
N ALA A 135 -17.07 3.31 1.84
CA ALA A 135 -17.38 3.43 3.26
C ALA A 135 -18.39 4.55 3.55
N GLU A 136 -18.24 5.71 2.89
CA GLU A 136 -19.18 6.84 3.04
C GLU A 136 -20.53 6.54 2.36
N TYR A 137 -20.52 5.91 1.19
CA TYR A 137 -21.73 5.48 0.49
C TYR A 137 -22.54 4.46 1.31
N ASN A 138 -21.87 3.48 1.92
CA ASN A 138 -22.54 2.50 2.77
C ASN A 138 -23.15 3.14 4.03
N LYS A 139 -22.55 4.18 4.57
CA LYS A 139 -23.16 4.94 5.67
C LYS A 139 -24.46 5.62 5.25
N ILE A 140 -24.49 6.19 4.06
CA ILE A 140 -25.70 6.84 3.51
C ILE A 140 -26.78 5.77 3.29
N ASN A 141 -26.44 4.62 2.70
CA ASN A 141 -27.39 3.55 2.45
C ASN A 141 -27.91 2.85 3.72
N SER A 142 -27.24 3.03 4.86
CA SER A 142 -27.74 2.53 6.16
C SER A 142 -28.89 3.36 6.74
N PHE A 143 -29.15 4.55 6.19
CA PHE A 143 -30.32 5.34 6.55
C PHE A 143 -31.55 4.74 5.86
N ASP A 144 -32.58 4.51 6.64
CA ASP A 144 -33.88 4.07 6.14
C ASP A 144 -34.62 5.25 5.51
N PHE A 145 -34.38 5.45 4.21
CA PHE A 145 -35.04 6.52 3.45
C PHE A 145 -36.53 6.23 3.19
N SER A 146 -37.03 5.01 3.50
CA SER A 146 -38.46 4.67 3.31
C SER A 146 -39.38 5.47 4.21
N LYS A 147 -38.81 6.07 5.27
CA LYS A 147 -39.53 6.96 6.22
C LYS A 147 -39.66 8.39 5.75
N TYR A 148 -39.01 8.75 4.66
CA TYR A 148 -39.01 10.12 4.14
C TYR A 148 -39.64 10.10 2.75
N SER A 149 -40.74 10.81 2.58
CA SER A 149 -41.37 11.02 1.30
C SER A 149 -41.28 12.49 0.86
N PHE A 150 -41.55 12.76 -0.40
CA PHE A 150 -41.59 14.17 -0.87
C PHE A 150 -42.77 14.93 -0.24
N GLU A 151 -43.82 14.22 0.19
CA GLU A 151 -44.95 14.82 0.90
C GLU A 151 -44.58 15.32 2.29
N ASP A 152 -43.55 14.74 2.94
CA ASP A 152 -43.04 15.16 4.24
C ASP A 152 -42.12 16.38 4.14
N PHE A 153 -41.83 16.84 2.93
CA PHE A 153 -40.95 17.97 2.71
C PHE A 153 -41.65 19.28 3.15
N SER A 154 -41.11 19.93 4.17
CA SER A 154 -41.60 21.20 4.64
C SER A 154 -40.69 22.36 4.23
N LEU A 155 -41.31 23.44 3.73
CA LEU A 155 -40.62 24.69 3.41
C LEU A 155 -40.31 25.52 4.68
N ASP A 156 -40.77 25.11 5.85
CA ASP A 156 -40.59 25.86 7.12
C ASP A 156 -39.11 25.93 7.55
N CYS A 157 -38.26 25.07 6.99
CA CYS A 157 -36.82 25.18 7.18
C CYS A 157 -36.16 26.39 6.49
N TYR A 158 -36.88 27.05 5.57
CA TYR A 158 -36.40 28.25 4.92
C TYR A 158 -36.91 29.48 5.72
N SER A 159 -35.99 30.23 6.29
CA SER A 159 -36.27 31.42 7.04
C SER A 159 -36.65 32.65 6.19
N ASP A 160 -36.41 32.56 4.88
CA ASP A 160 -36.55 33.64 3.92
C ASP A 160 -37.60 33.27 2.86
N GLU A 161 -38.66 34.04 2.74
CA GLU A 161 -39.75 33.84 1.78
C GLU A 161 -39.25 33.87 0.32
N ILE A 162 -38.22 34.68 0.03
CA ILE A 162 -37.64 34.78 -1.31
C ILE A 162 -37.00 33.44 -1.71
N ASN A 163 -36.39 32.73 -0.77
CA ASN A 163 -35.83 31.43 -1.01
C ASN A 163 -36.91 30.35 -1.19
N LYS A 164 -38.03 30.46 -0.46
CA LYS A 164 -39.20 29.60 -0.62
C LYS A 164 -39.82 29.71 -2.03
N GLU A 165 -39.97 30.95 -2.53
CA GLU A 165 -40.50 31.23 -3.87
C GLU A 165 -39.59 30.70 -4.98
N LYS A 166 -38.28 30.89 -4.85
CA LYS A 166 -37.28 30.31 -5.81
C LYS A 166 -37.35 28.82 -5.88
N TYR A 167 -37.51 28.15 -4.74
CA TYR A 167 -37.63 26.70 -4.71
C TYR A 167 -38.89 26.20 -5.39
N ASN A 168 -40.06 26.82 -5.09
CA ASN A 168 -41.33 26.47 -5.73
C ASN A 168 -41.34 26.72 -7.24
N SER A 169 -40.53 27.62 -7.76
CA SER A 169 -40.40 27.89 -9.20
C SER A 169 -39.45 26.94 -9.92
N SER A 170 -38.72 26.06 -9.18
CA SER A 170 -37.72 25.13 -9.70
C SER A 170 -38.22 23.68 -9.77
N ILE A 171 -39.45 23.44 -9.24
CA ILE A 171 -40.16 22.16 -9.33
C ILE A 171 -41.16 22.23 -10.48
#